data_ea865ee6b4aa1e1983b1a39e828d6d6c
#
_entry.id   ea865ee6b4aa1e1983b1a39e828d6d6c
#
_cell.length_a   1.000
_cell.length_b   1.000
_cell.length_c   1.000
_cell.angle_alpha   90.00
_cell.angle_beta   90.00
_cell.angle_gamma   90.00
#
_symmetry.space_group_name_H-M   'P 1'
#
loop_
_entity.id
_entity.type
_entity.pdbx_description
1 polymer ?
#
loop_
_entity_poly.entity_id
_entity_poly.type
_entity_poly.pdbx_seq_one_letter_code
_entity_poly.pdbx_strand_id
1 'polypeptide(L)'
;MQTDLLYTDAVKLLQQLISTASYSKHEDGTAEVINVFLLERGVLTERLLNNVWAVNKYFDPSKPSILLNSHHDTVKPNPQYTKDPFTPVIEDGKLYGLGSNDAGGCLVSLIATFIYFYKKDNLKYNLILAATAEEEISGYNGIEALLRNDKFLKMAHSLLIPPLGGGGAAIIGEPTQMHLAIAEKGLMVLDCVAEGKAGHAAREDGDNAIYKALKDIDWFRTYHFAKVSEWLGPVKMSVTVINTENTAHNIIPSSCSFVVDIRITEVYTHEEVLEIIRQNVASQVTPRSMRLRSTGIDMDHPLVQAGKSLGKTCYGSPTSSDKALMPFPALKCGPGDSARSHTANEFIYLNEIKEGIEGYVKMLEQVI
;
A
#
# COMPACT_ATOMS: atom_id res chain seq x y z
N MET A 1 28.98 14.13 2.62
CA MET A 1 29.20 14.71 1.26
C MET A 1 28.37 14.02 0.17
N GLN A 2 28.45 12.70 -0.04
CA GLN A 2 27.62 12.03 -1.07
C GLN A 2 26.12 12.00 -0.71
N THR A 3 25.78 11.72 0.53
CA THR A 3 24.39 11.72 1.03
C THR A 3 23.74 13.10 1.04
N ASP A 4 24.47 14.17 1.25
CA ASP A 4 23.92 15.54 1.23
C ASP A 4 23.54 15.98 -0.21
N LEU A 5 24.31 15.55 -1.21
CA LEU A 5 23.94 15.79 -2.62
C LEU A 5 22.69 14.99 -3.00
N LEU A 6 22.62 13.72 -2.61
CA LEU A 6 21.45 12.87 -2.85
C LEU A 6 20.20 13.43 -2.16
N TYR A 7 20.32 13.95 -0.95
CA TYR A 7 19.24 14.62 -0.24
C TYR A 7 18.75 15.86 -0.99
N THR A 8 19.67 16.72 -1.44
CA THR A 8 19.31 17.93 -2.21
C THR A 8 18.57 17.57 -3.50
N ASP A 9 19.04 16.55 -4.19
CA ASP A 9 18.41 16.05 -5.41
C ASP A 9 17.03 15.41 -5.13
N ALA A 10 16.90 14.65 -4.05
CA ALA A 10 15.63 14.05 -3.63
C ALA A 10 14.56 15.12 -3.32
N VAL A 11 14.94 16.20 -2.60
CA VAL A 11 14.02 17.32 -2.34
C VAL A 11 13.57 18.00 -3.64
N LYS A 12 14.49 18.24 -4.58
CA LYS A 12 14.14 18.82 -5.88
C LYS A 12 13.22 17.92 -6.70
N LEU A 13 13.50 16.62 -6.72
CA LEU A 13 12.62 15.64 -7.37
C LEU A 13 11.22 15.68 -6.75
N LEU A 14 11.11 15.68 -5.42
CA LEU A 14 9.82 15.74 -4.74
C LEU A 14 9.05 17.02 -5.10
N GLN A 15 9.72 18.17 -5.18
CA GLN A 15 9.08 19.41 -5.63
C GLN A 15 8.54 19.30 -7.07
N GLN A 16 9.26 18.63 -7.97
CA GLN A 16 8.80 18.38 -9.34
C GLN A 16 7.59 17.44 -9.37
N LEU A 17 7.61 16.37 -8.55
CA LEU A 17 6.48 15.44 -8.42
C LEU A 17 5.23 16.15 -7.90
N ILE A 18 5.35 16.98 -6.85
CA ILE A 18 4.23 17.77 -6.32
C ILE A 18 3.66 18.70 -7.40
N SER A 19 4.55 19.35 -8.20
CA SER A 19 4.11 20.28 -9.27
C SER A 19 3.45 19.59 -10.46
N THR A 20 3.48 18.26 -10.51
CA THR A 20 2.92 17.46 -11.60
C THR A 20 1.76 16.63 -11.06
N ALA A 21 0.52 17.01 -11.35
CA ALA A 21 -0.64 16.26 -10.90
C ALA A 21 -0.56 14.78 -11.34
N SER A 22 -0.79 13.86 -10.41
CA SER A 22 -0.61 12.41 -10.60
C SER A 22 -1.74 11.60 -9.98
N TYR A 23 -2.98 11.97 -10.26
CA TYR A 23 -4.11 11.14 -9.80
C TYR A 23 -4.00 9.74 -10.37
N SER A 24 -4.41 8.73 -9.59
CA SER A 24 -4.42 7.34 -10.05
C SER A 24 -5.04 7.22 -11.45
N LYS A 25 -4.36 6.53 -12.37
CA LYS A 25 -4.60 6.38 -13.82
C LYS A 25 -4.19 7.59 -14.68
N HIS A 26 -3.63 8.65 -14.12
CA HIS A 26 -3.18 9.87 -14.81
C HIS A 26 -1.77 10.27 -14.37
N GLU A 27 -0.88 9.30 -14.17
CA GLU A 27 0.47 9.48 -13.63
C GLU A 27 1.56 9.58 -14.71
N ASP A 28 1.19 9.68 -15.98
CA ASP A 28 2.14 9.74 -17.10
C ASP A 28 3.16 10.87 -16.97
N GLY A 29 2.75 12.02 -16.43
CA GLY A 29 3.62 13.16 -16.16
C GLY A 29 4.68 12.88 -15.11
N THR A 30 4.30 12.35 -13.96
CA THR A 30 5.25 11.99 -12.88
C THR A 30 6.11 10.81 -13.25
N ALA A 31 5.58 9.82 -14.00
CA ALA A 31 6.39 8.74 -14.55
C ALA A 31 7.52 9.28 -15.44
N GLU A 32 7.24 10.30 -16.29
CA GLU A 32 8.27 10.91 -17.12
C GLU A 32 9.28 11.71 -16.30
N VAL A 33 8.84 12.48 -15.29
CA VAL A 33 9.73 13.19 -14.36
C VAL A 33 10.72 12.22 -13.69
N ILE A 34 10.25 11.08 -13.19
CA ILE A 34 11.09 10.06 -12.55
C ILE A 34 12.05 9.44 -13.57
N ASN A 35 11.56 9.11 -14.75
CA ASN A 35 12.35 8.53 -15.84
C ASN A 35 13.52 9.44 -16.24
N VAL A 36 13.22 10.71 -16.53
CA VAL A 36 14.23 11.72 -16.91
C VAL A 36 15.23 11.92 -15.78
N PHE A 37 14.76 12.06 -14.54
CA PHE A 37 15.62 12.25 -13.37
C PHE A 37 16.64 11.11 -13.20
N LEU A 38 16.24 9.86 -13.41
CA LEU A 38 17.08 8.69 -13.32
C LEU A 38 18.08 8.61 -14.49
N LEU A 39 17.62 8.86 -15.71
CA LEU A 39 18.46 8.86 -16.93
C LEU A 39 19.56 9.93 -16.86
N GLU A 40 19.27 11.13 -16.38
CA GLU A 40 20.26 12.21 -16.19
C GLU A 40 21.38 11.80 -15.21
N ARG A 41 21.11 10.87 -14.29
CA ARG A 41 22.08 10.31 -13.33
C ARG A 41 22.77 9.04 -13.82
N GLY A 42 22.51 8.68 -15.09
CA GLY A 42 23.10 7.52 -15.74
C GLY A 42 22.52 6.19 -15.27
N VAL A 43 21.32 6.19 -14.69
CA VAL A 43 20.56 4.99 -14.38
C VAL A 43 19.71 4.61 -15.58
N LEU A 44 19.89 3.39 -16.10
CA LEU A 44 19.07 2.85 -17.18
C LEU A 44 17.70 2.42 -16.60
N THR A 45 16.65 2.98 -17.15
CA THR A 45 15.28 2.73 -16.71
C THR A 45 14.49 1.95 -17.75
N GLU A 46 13.47 1.28 -17.29
CA GLU A 46 12.41 0.67 -18.07
C GLU A 46 11.08 1.27 -17.66
N ARG A 47 10.15 1.39 -18.60
CA ARG A 47 8.80 1.87 -18.34
C ARG A 47 7.77 0.83 -18.79
N LEU A 48 6.80 0.54 -17.93
CA LEU A 48 5.63 -0.26 -18.25
C LEU A 48 4.39 0.52 -17.81
N LEU A 49 3.58 1.00 -18.76
CA LEU A 49 2.50 1.94 -18.50
C LEU A 49 3.06 3.17 -17.77
N ASN A 50 2.55 3.48 -16.59
CA ASN A 50 3.04 4.57 -15.73
C ASN A 50 4.04 4.10 -14.66
N ASN A 51 4.40 2.82 -14.63
CA ASN A 51 5.43 2.33 -13.71
C ASN A 51 6.83 2.52 -14.31
N VAL A 52 7.75 3.05 -13.52
CA VAL A 52 9.17 3.23 -13.88
C VAL A 52 10.01 2.35 -12.99
N TRP A 53 10.86 1.50 -13.58
CA TRP A 53 11.72 0.60 -12.83
C TRP A 53 13.13 0.52 -13.37
N ALA A 54 14.07 0.11 -12.53
CA ALA A 54 15.47 -0.05 -12.87
C ALA A 54 16.11 -1.16 -12.03
N VAL A 55 17.22 -1.71 -12.52
CA VAL A 55 18.08 -2.64 -11.77
C VAL A 55 19.47 -2.01 -11.56
N ASN A 56 20.19 -2.40 -10.52
CA ASN A 56 21.56 -1.93 -10.30
C ASN A 56 22.48 -2.27 -11.46
N LYS A 57 23.52 -1.46 -11.68
CA LYS A 57 24.42 -1.54 -12.84
C LYS A 57 25.08 -2.91 -13.02
N TYR A 58 25.45 -3.54 -11.93
CA TYR A 58 26.13 -4.85 -11.92
C TYR A 58 25.17 -5.96 -11.49
N PHE A 59 23.99 -5.99 -12.12
CA PHE A 59 22.98 -7.01 -11.87
C PHE A 59 23.52 -8.40 -12.20
N ASP A 60 23.38 -9.34 -11.26
CA ASP A 60 23.79 -10.74 -11.39
C ASP A 60 22.58 -11.66 -11.16
N PRO A 61 22.10 -12.38 -12.18
CA PRO A 61 20.92 -13.23 -12.07
C PRO A 61 21.08 -14.41 -11.09
N SER A 62 22.30 -14.71 -10.65
CA SER A 62 22.55 -15.75 -9.65
C SER A 62 22.33 -15.28 -8.21
N LYS A 63 22.20 -13.96 -7.98
CA LYS A 63 22.04 -13.36 -6.66
C LYS A 63 20.56 -13.11 -6.34
N PRO A 64 20.18 -13.17 -5.05
CA PRO A 64 18.86 -12.70 -4.61
C PRO A 64 18.70 -11.20 -4.85
N SER A 65 17.45 -10.72 -4.90
CA SER A 65 17.13 -9.33 -5.15
C SER A 65 16.39 -8.70 -3.96
N ILE A 66 16.62 -7.41 -3.76
CA ILE A 66 15.79 -6.56 -2.89
C ILE A 66 15.07 -5.57 -3.80
N LEU A 67 13.73 -5.57 -3.75
CA LEU A 67 12.88 -4.61 -4.44
C LEU A 67 12.67 -3.39 -3.53
N LEU A 68 12.99 -2.20 -4.03
CA LEU A 68 12.68 -0.90 -3.44
C LEU A 68 11.48 -0.35 -4.19
N ASN A 69 10.30 -0.39 -3.58
CA ASN A 69 9.04 0.02 -4.21
C ASN A 69 8.39 1.16 -3.43
N SER A 70 7.85 2.14 -4.13
CA SER A 70 6.92 3.14 -3.59
C SER A 70 6.11 3.72 -4.74
N HIS A 71 4.91 4.22 -4.45
CA HIS A 71 4.03 4.77 -5.46
C HIS A 71 4.27 6.27 -5.72
N HIS A 72 3.79 6.74 -6.87
CA HIS A 72 3.84 8.16 -7.25
C HIS A 72 2.48 8.72 -7.66
N ASP A 73 1.43 7.91 -7.61
CA ASP A 73 0.07 8.41 -7.73
C ASP A 73 -0.40 9.03 -6.42
N THR A 74 -1.45 9.84 -6.52
CA THR A 74 -2.07 10.53 -5.40
C THR A 74 -3.59 10.43 -5.47
N VAL A 75 -4.25 10.53 -4.31
CA VAL A 75 -5.68 10.81 -4.23
C VAL A 75 -6.02 12.22 -4.73
N LYS A 76 -7.30 12.53 -4.87
CA LYS A 76 -7.75 13.91 -5.09
C LYS A 76 -7.47 14.77 -3.85
N PRO A 77 -7.14 16.07 -4.01
CA PRO A 77 -6.92 16.95 -2.87
C PRO A 77 -8.13 16.98 -1.93
N ASN A 78 -7.86 16.97 -0.63
CA ASN A 78 -8.89 17.18 0.38
C ASN A 78 -9.51 18.60 0.18
N PRO A 79 -10.84 18.75 0.18
CA PRO A 79 -11.49 20.05 -0.04
C PRO A 79 -11.13 21.16 0.98
N GLN A 80 -10.53 20.78 2.12
CA GLN A 80 -10.07 21.71 3.15
C GLN A 80 -8.66 22.26 2.92
N TYR A 81 -8.01 21.95 1.79
CA TYR A 81 -6.71 22.55 1.46
C TYR A 81 -6.81 24.08 1.43
N THR A 82 -5.90 24.77 2.11
CA THR A 82 -5.74 26.23 2.10
C THR A 82 -4.53 26.69 1.31
N LYS A 83 -3.55 25.79 1.08
CA LYS A 83 -2.43 25.97 0.16
C LYS A 83 -2.78 25.29 -1.17
N ASP A 84 -2.21 25.76 -2.29
CA ASP A 84 -2.35 25.05 -3.56
C ASP A 84 -1.68 23.68 -3.45
N PRO A 85 -2.41 22.54 -3.65
CA PRO A 85 -1.88 21.21 -3.50
C PRO A 85 -0.75 20.85 -4.49
N PHE A 86 -0.65 21.60 -5.63
CA PHE A 86 0.33 21.36 -6.67
C PHE A 86 1.45 22.42 -6.71
N THR A 87 1.49 23.32 -5.75
CA THR A 87 2.58 24.28 -5.57
C THR A 87 3.43 23.87 -4.37
N PRO A 88 4.66 23.33 -4.58
CA PRO A 88 5.53 22.92 -3.48
C PRO A 88 6.01 24.14 -2.69
N VAL A 89 5.62 24.22 -1.44
CA VAL A 89 5.99 25.32 -0.53
C VAL A 89 6.86 24.79 0.59
N ILE A 90 8.07 25.36 0.74
CA ILE A 90 8.91 25.09 1.90
C ILE A 90 8.71 26.18 2.93
N GLU A 91 8.24 25.82 4.13
CA GLU A 91 7.96 26.72 5.24
C GLU A 91 8.22 25.99 6.56
N ASP A 92 8.97 26.58 7.48
CA ASP A 92 9.30 26.03 8.80
C ASP A 92 9.86 24.59 8.75
N GLY A 93 10.72 24.29 7.76
CA GLY A 93 11.33 22.97 7.60
C GLY A 93 10.40 21.91 7.04
N LYS A 94 9.20 22.28 6.61
CA LYS A 94 8.19 21.41 5.97
C LYS A 94 8.13 21.70 4.48
N LEU A 95 7.99 20.65 3.68
CA LEU A 95 7.63 20.74 2.27
C LEU A 95 6.15 20.35 2.13
N TYR A 96 5.32 21.34 1.84
CA TYR A 96 3.89 21.18 1.62
C TYR A 96 3.59 20.83 0.16
N GLY A 97 2.57 20.02 -0.04
CA GLY A 97 2.00 19.64 -1.32
C GLY A 97 1.35 18.27 -1.27
N LEU A 98 0.40 18.02 -2.16
CA LEU A 98 -0.27 16.73 -2.27
C LEU A 98 0.73 15.64 -2.66
N GLY A 99 0.71 14.50 -1.96
CA GLY A 99 1.65 13.41 -2.17
C GLY A 99 3.07 13.70 -1.63
N SER A 100 3.28 14.80 -0.89
CA SER A 100 4.59 15.07 -0.28
C SER A 100 4.97 14.04 0.77
N ASN A 101 4.01 13.59 1.56
CA ASN A 101 4.14 12.58 2.61
C ASN A 101 3.76 11.19 2.11
N ASP A 102 2.66 11.07 1.37
CA ASP A 102 2.07 9.82 0.89
C ASP A 102 2.10 9.74 -0.65
N ALA A 103 3.07 9.01 -1.25
CA ALA A 103 4.28 8.50 -0.62
C ALA A 103 5.54 9.13 -1.26
N GLY A 104 5.44 10.39 -1.76
CA GLY A 104 6.53 11.05 -2.48
C GLY A 104 7.83 11.15 -1.68
N GLY A 105 7.75 11.48 -0.38
CA GLY A 105 8.92 11.50 0.49
C GLY A 105 9.61 10.15 0.62
N CYS A 106 8.84 9.08 0.69
CA CYS A 106 9.34 7.71 0.70
C CYS A 106 9.98 7.35 -0.64
N LEU A 107 9.29 7.65 -1.74
CA LEU A 107 9.75 7.36 -3.09
C LEU A 107 11.09 8.03 -3.39
N VAL A 108 11.21 9.35 -3.15
CA VAL A 108 12.46 10.06 -3.44
C VAL A 108 13.61 9.61 -2.54
N SER A 109 13.30 9.16 -1.31
CA SER A 109 14.29 8.58 -0.41
C SER A 109 14.79 7.22 -0.89
N LEU A 110 13.90 6.35 -1.43
CA LEU A 110 14.26 5.08 -2.05
C LEU A 110 15.02 5.29 -3.36
N ILE A 111 14.63 6.25 -4.20
CA ILE A 111 15.35 6.62 -5.43
C ILE A 111 16.78 7.07 -5.09
N ALA A 112 16.96 7.96 -4.10
CA ALA A 112 18.27 8.42 -3.66
C ALA A 112 19.12 7.26 -3.13
N THR A 113 18.53 6.36 -2.36
CA THR A 113 19.18 5.14 -1.85
C THR A 113 19.59 4.22 -3.00
N PHE A 114 18.71 3.99 -3.97
CA PHE A 114 19.04 3.20 -5.15
C PHE A 114 20.22 3.78 -5.93
N ILE A 115 20.25 5.10 -6.16
CA ILE A 115 21.35 5.79 -6.83
C ILE A 115 22.66 5.65 -6.04
N TYR A 116 22.62 5.69 -4.70
CA TYR A 116 23.78 5.46 -3.84
C TYR A 116 24.43 4.10 -4.09
N PHE A 117 23.64 3.05 -4.30
CA PHE A 117 24.12 1.70 -4.54
C PHE A 117 24.28 1.35 -6.02
N TYR A 118 23.72 2.12 -6.94
CA TYR A 118 23.59 1.78 -8.36
C TYR A 118 24.90 1.31 -9.02
N LYS A 119 26.02 1.99 -8.74
CA LYS A 119 27.35 1.71 -9.31
C LYS A 119 28.25 0.93 -8.37
N LYS A 120 27.77 0.45 -7.24
CA LYS A 120 28.57 -0.42 -6.35
C LYS A 120 28.61 -1.81 -6.96
N ASP A 121 29.80 -2.34 -7.06
CA ASP A 121 30.07 -3.74 -7.40
C ASP A 121 30.06 -4.62 -6.15
N ASN A 122 30.12 -5.93 -6.32
CA ASN A 122 30.22 -6.91 -5.23
C ASN A 122 29.11 -6.89 -4.19
N LEU A 123 27.91 -6.36 -4.52
CA LEU A 123 26.75 -6.47 -3.66
C LEU A 123 26.33 -7.94 -3.53
N LYS A 124 25.91 -8.37 -2.34
CA LYS A 124 25.38 -9.72 -2.11
C LYS A 124 23.98 -9.91 -2.72
N TYR A 125 23.21 -8.82 -2.84
CA TYR A 125 21.88 -8.78 -3.44
C TYR A 125 21.87 -7.85 -4.65
N ASN A 126 21.06 -8.16 -5.64
CA ASN A 126 20.65 -7.17 -6.62
C ASN A 126 19.69 -6.16 -5.98
N LEU A 127 19.68 -4.94 -6.50
CA LEU A 127 18.68 -3.94 -6.17
C LEU A 127 17.79 -3.68 -7.38
N ILE A 128 16.48 -3.71 -7.16
CA ILE A 128 15.47 -3.33 -8.14
C ILE A 128 14.73 -2.14 -7.56
N LEU A 129 14.63 -1.04 -8.30
CA LEU A 129 13.78 0.10 -7.98
C LEU A 129 12.50 -0.02 -8.79
N ALA A 130 11.34 0.22 -8.16
CA ALA A 130 10.06 0.37 -8.85
C ALA A 130 9.29 1.55 -8.26
N ALA A 131 9.09 2.59 -9.07
CA ALA A 131 8.14 3.66 -8.82
C ALA A 131 6.82 3.25 -9.49
N THR A 132 5.80 2.97 -8.68
CA THR A 132 4.54 2.36 -9.12
C THR A 132 3.41 3.37 -9.22
N ALA A 133 2.46 3.10 -10.10
CA ALA A 133 1.22 3.81 -10.30
C ALA A 133 0.05 3.08 -9.65
N GLU A 134 -1.11 3.72 -9.58
CA GLU A 134 -2.41 3.15 -9.18
C GLU A 134 -2.44 2.48 -7.79
N GLU A 135 -1.51 2.78 -6.87
CA GLU A 135 -1.51 2.22 -5.51
C GLU A 135 -2.77 2.62 -4.75
N GLU A 136 -3.12 3.90 -4.76
CA GLU A 136 -4.21 4.54 -4.02
C GLU A 136 -5.62 3.98 -4.34
N ILE A 137 -5.73 3.29 -5.46
CA ILE A 137 -6.94 2.60 -5.89
C ILE A 137 -6.77 1.08 -5.98
N SER A 138 -5.61 0.57 -5.55
CA SER A 138 -5.22 -0.84 -5.73
C SER A 138 -5.44 -1.31 -7.17
N GLY A 139 -4.99 -0.49 -8.13
CA GLY A 139 -5.26 -0.68 -9.56
C GLY A 139 -4.47 -1.82 -10.17
N TYR A 140 -4.96 -2.34 -11.31
CA TYR A 140 -4.31 -3.45 -12.02
C TYR A 140 -3.07 -3.03 -12.81
N ASN A 141 -2.89 -1.72 -13.07
CA ASN A 141 -1.79 -1.20 -13.89
C ASN A 141 -0.59 -0.72 -13.05
N GLY A 142 -0.67 -0.84 -11.72
CA GLY A 142 0.42 -0.56 -10.79
C GLY A 142 1.40 -1.73 -10.65
N ILE A 143 1.76 -2.08 -9.41
CA ILE A 143 2.71 -3.16 -9.12
C ILE A 143 2.29 -4.52 -9.73
N GLU A 144 0.99 -4.81 -9.82
CA GLU A 144 0.53 -6.05 -10.44
C GLU A 144 0.87 -6.13 -11.92
N ALA A 145 0.89 -5.01 -12.65
CA ALA A 145 1.33 -5.00 -14.05
C ALA A 145 2.82 -5.39 -14.16
N LEU A 146 3.66 -4.88 -13.27
CA LEU A 146 5.07 -5.28 -13.20
C LEU A 146 5.21 -6.77 -12.85
N LEU A 147 4.45 -7.27 -11.88
CA LEU A 147 4.47 -8.68 -11.45
C LEU A 147 3.86 -9.66 -12.47
N ARG A 148 3.31 -9.16 -13.57
CA ARG A 148 2.86 -9.95 -14.74
C ARG A 148 3.74 -9.74 -15.96
N ASN A 149 4.70 -8.83 -15.92
CA ASN A 149 5.57 -8.53 -17.04
C ASN A 149 6.77 -9.45 -17.06
N ASP A 150 6.96 -10.22 -18.14
CA ASP A 150 8.04 -11.21 -18.27
C ASP A 150 9.44 -10.62 -18.09
N LYS A 151 9.66 -9.38 -18.57
CA LYS A 151 10.95 -8.70 -18.45
C LYS A 151 11.24 -8.36 -16.99
N PHE A 152 10.26 -7.82 -16.28
CA PHE A 152 10.38 -7.51 -14.84
C PHE A 152 10.55 -8.80 -14.02
N LEU A 153 9.72 -9.81 -14.27
CA LEU A 153 9.77 -11.09 -13.56
C LEU A 153 11.12 -11.80 -13.76
N LYS A 154 11.73 -11.68 -14.93
CA LYS A 154 13.07 -12.24 -15.18
C LYS A 154 14.13 -11.60 -14.28
N MET A 155 14.02 -10.29 -14.00
CA MET A 155 14.93 -9.59 -13.09
C MET A 155 14.54 -9.83 -11.61
N ALA A 156 13.25 -9.92 -11.33
CA ALA A 156 12.69 -10.14 -10.00
C ALA A 156 12.57 -11.64 -9.63
N HIS A 157 13.06 -12.56 -10.44
CA HIS A 157 12.84 -14.01 -10.28
C HIS A 157 13.19 -14.53 -8.88
N SER A 158 14.28 -14.05 -8.30
CA SER A 158 14.73 -14.44 -6.96
C SER A 158 13.80 -13.99 -5.82
N LEU A 159 12.89 -13.03 -6.06
CA LEU A 159 11.85 -12.65 -5.11
C LEU A 159 10.77 -13.74 -4.99
N LEU A 160 10.51 -14.47 -6.07
CA LEU A 160 9.44 -15.47 -6.17
C LEU A 160 9.86 -16.87 -5.69
N ILE A 161 11.16 -17.08 -5.47
CA ILE A 161 11.67 -18.38 -4.98
C ILE A 161 11.63 -18.36 -3.44
N PRO A 162 10.94 -19.32 -2.79
CA PRO A 162 10.98 -19.43 -1.34
C PRO A 162 12.42 -19.55 -0.82
N PRO A 163 12.74 -18.92 0.32
CA PRO A 163 14.10 -18.89 0.83
C PRO A 163 14.54 -20.27 1.33
N LEU A 164 15.34 -20.95 0.55
CA LEU A 164 16.28 -21.92 1.07
C LEU A 164 17.52 -21.16 1.56
N GLY A 165 17.35 -20.38 2.67
CA GLY A 165 18.48 -19.68 3.31
C GLY A 165 18.91 -18.34 2.73
N GLY A 166 17.98 -17.43 2.37
CA GLY A 166 18.33 -16.06 1.98
C GLY A 166 17.61 -15.53 0.74
N GLY A 167 16.34 -15.81 0.61
CA GLY A 167 15.50 -15.31 -0.49
C GLY A 167 15.40 -13.78 -0.54
N GLY A 168 15.02 -13.25 -1.69
CA GLY A 168 14.78 -11.83 -1.88
C GLY A 168 13.58 -11.33 -1.08
N ALA A 169 13.50 -10.01 -0.89
CA ALA A 169 12.39 -9.34 -0.24
C ALA A 169 12.17 -7.94 -0.82
N ALA A 170 11.08 -7.30 -0.45
CA ALA A 170 10.84 -5.91 -0.80
C ALA A 170 10.91 -4.97 0.42
N ILE A 171 11.29 -3.72 0.17
CA ILE A 171 11.02 -2.58 1.03
C ILE A 171 9.96 -1.74 0.33
N ILE A 172 8.83 -1.54 1.00
CA ILE A 172 7.73 -0.72 0.51
C ILE A 172 7.81 0.63 1.22
N GLY A 173 8.10 1.67 0.44
CA GLY A 173 8.22 3.04 0.91
C GLY A 173 6.86 3.65 1.19
N GLU A 174 6.49 3.67 2.45
CA GLU A 174 5.27 4.23 3.01
C GLU A 174 5.58 5.01 4.28
N PRO A 175 4.77 6.04 4.64
CA PRO A 175 5.05 6.88 5.80
C PRO A 175 4.87 6.11 7.13
N THR A 176 5.98 5.68 7.72
CA THR A 176 6.01 4.90 8.98
C THR A 176 6.96 5.49 10.03
N GLN A 177 7.44 6.72 9.83
CA GLN A 177 8.50 7.33 10.67
C GLN A 177 9.77 6.45 10.72
N MET A 178 10.06 5.75 9.62
CA MET A 178 11.13 4.74 9.52
C MET A 178 10.99 3.56 10.51
N HIS A 179 9.82 3.35 11.12
CA HIS A 179 9.53 2.13 11.86
C HIS A 179 9.17 0.98 10.91
N LEU A 180 9.27 -0.25 11.39
CA LEU A 180 9.20 -1.47 10.60
C LEU A 180 7.81 -2.08 10.69
N ALA A 181 6.94 -1.83 9.72
CA ALA A 181 5.67 -2.53 9.62
C ALA A 181 5.91 -3.93 9.02
N ILE A 182 6.10 -4.90 9.90
CA ILE A 182 6.42 -6.29 9.55
C ILE A 182 5.21 -7.11 9.11
N ALA A 183 4.01 -6.67 9.48
CA ALA A 183 2.75 -7.27 9.07
C ALA A 183 1.77 -6.18 8.64
N GLU A 184 0.85 -6.51 7.73
CA GLU A 184 -0.15 -5.60 7.16
C GLU A 184 -1.48 -6.32 6.99
N LYS A 185 -2.60 -5.66 7.35
CA LYS A 185 -3.94 -6.21 7.15
C LYS A 185 -4.30 -6.27 5.68
N GLY A 186 -4.87 -7.39 5.26
CA GLY A 186 -5.57 -7.51 3.98
C GLY A 186 -6.93 -6.82 4.02
N LEU A 187 -7.46 -6.55 2.85
CA LEU A 187 -8.77 -5.92 2.65
C LEU A 187 -9.68 -6.81 1.79
N MET A 188 -10.88 -7.07 2.30
CA MET A 188 -11.98 -7.64 1.53
C MET A 188 -13.22 -6.80 1.75
N VAL A 189 -13.81 -6.29 0.67
CA VAL A 189 -15.09 -5.57 0.72
C VAL A 189 -16.17 -6.49 0.18
N LEU A 190 -17.25 -6.64 0.96
CA LEU A 190 -18.40 -7.46 0.58
C LEU A 190 -19.60 -6.58 0.25
N ASP A 191 -20.23 -6.86 -0.89
CA ASP A 191 -21.59 -6.44 -1.21
C ASP A 191 -22.54 -7.54 -0.73
N CYS A 192 -23.45 -7.17 0.17
CA CYS A 192 -24.42 -8.08 0.78
C CYS A 192 -25.83 -7.66 0.41
N VAL A 193 -26.71 -8.62 0.11
CA VAL A 193 -28.10 -8.39 -0.23
C VAL A 193 -28.99 -9.36 0.56
N ALA A 194 -29.84 -8.78 1.41
CA ALA A 194 -30.91 -9.50 2.07
C ALA A 194 -32.17 -9.43 1.22
N GLU A 195 -32.75 -10.58 0.88
CA GLU A 195 -33.98 -10.68 0.10
C GLU A 195 -35.17 -10.96 0.99
N GLY A 196 -36.25 -10.26 0.72
CA GLY A 196 -37.56 -10.39 1.37
C GLY A 196 -38.67 -10.49 0.36
N LYS A 197 -39.87 -10.06 0.77
CA LYS A 197 -41.08 -10.01 -0.07
C LYS A 197 -41.79 -8.69 0.19
N ALA A 198 -42.00 -7.92 -0.88
CA ALA A 198 -42.78 -6.68 -0.79
C ALA A 198 -44.18 -6.92 -0.27
N GLY A 199 -44.69 -5.99 0.53
CA GLY A 199 -46.05 -6.04 1.07
C GLY A 199 -46.47 -4.67 1.61
N HIS A 200 -47.73 -4.55 1.99
CA HIS A 200 -48.26 -3.35 2.63
C HIS A 200 -47.88 -3.36 4.13
N ALA A 201 -47.29 -2.28 4.64
CA ALA A 201 -46.80 -2.24 6.02
C ALA A 201 -47.86 -2.44 7.12
N ALA A 202 -49.17 -2.25 6.77
CA ALA A 202 -50.29 -2.52 7.65
C ALA A 202 -50.81 -3.97 7.56
N ARG A 203 -50.15 -4.86 6.78
CA ARG A 203 -50.53 -6.27 6.60
C ARG A 203 -49.38 -7.19 6.95
N GLU A 204 -49.69 -8.47 7.20
CA GLU A 204 -48.68 -9.50 7.54
C GLU A 204 -48.32 -10.39 6.34
N ASP A 205 -48.51 -9.91 5.11
CA ASP A 205 -48.28 -10.66 3.86
C ASP A 205 -46.88 -10.41 3.24
N GLY A 206 -46.11 -9.51 3.81
CA GLY A 206 -44.74 -9.19 3.42
C GLY A 206 -43.69 -9.89 4.28
N ASP A 207 -42.43 -9.91 3.78
CA ASP A 207 -41.26 -10.39 4.48
C ASP A 207 -40.16 -9.30 4.41
N ASN A 208 -39.92 -8.64 5.52
CA ASN A 208 -39.13 -7.39 5.56
C ASN A 208 -37.63 -7.64 5.39
N ALA A 209 -37.10 -7.25 4.21
CA ALA A 209 -35.67 -7.37 3.91
C ALA A 209 -34.76 -6.56 4.88
N ILE A 210 -35.24 -5.43 5.43
CA ILE A 210 -34.48 -4.66 6.42
C ILE A 210 -34.27 -5.49 7.69
N TYR A 211 -35.29 -6.19 8.19
CA TYR A 211 -35.15 -6.99 9.40
C TYR A 211 -34.22 -8.20 9.22
N LYS A 212 -34.19 -8.77 8.00
CA LYS A 212 -33.22 -9.81 7.64
C LYS A 212 -31.80 -9.24 7.61
N ALA A 213 -31.61 -8.08 6.94
CA ALA A 213 -30.32 -7.41 6.90
C ALA A 213 -29.81 -7.04 8.31
N LEU A 214 -30.70 -6.54 9.18
CA LEU A 214 -30.31 -6.19 10.57
C LEU A 214 -29.83 -7.40 11.35
N LYS A 215 -30.41 -8.59 11.15
CA LYS A 215 -29.94 -9.83 11.79
C LYS A 215 -28.50 -10.16 11.35
N ASP A 216 -28.22 -10.08 10.06
CA ASP A 216 -26.90 -10.37 9.52
C ASP A 216 -25.90 -9.27 9.92
N ILE A 217 -26.30 -7.99 9.91
CA ILE A 217 -25.49 -6.84 10.38
C ILE A 217 -25.13 -7.02 11.86
N ASP A 218 -26.05 -7.49 12.70
CA ASP A 218 -25.76 -7.78 14.11
C ASP A 218 -24.72 -8.88 14.25
N TRP A 219 -24.79 -9.92 13.42
CA TRP A 219 -23.75 -10.95 13.36
C TRP A 219 -22.39 -10.33 12.98
N PHE A 220 -22.28 -9.52 11.91
CA PHE A 220 -21.04 -8.85 11.52
C PHE A 220 -20.47 -7.98 12.65
N ARG A 221 -21.32 -7.34 13.43
CA ARG A 221 -20.93 -6.49 14.56
C ARG A 221 -20.41 -7.27 15.75
N THR A 222 -20.94 -8.45 16.00
CA THR A 222 -20.72 -9.20 17.25
C THR A 222 -19.85 -10.43 17.12
N TYR A 223 -19.61 -10.92 15.89
CA TYR A 223 -18.81 -12.12 15.68
C TYR A 223 -17.32 -11.85 15.93
N HIS A 224 -16.70 -12.78 16.66
CA HIS A 224 -15.28 -12.77 16.96
C HIS A 224 -14.60 -13.99 16.37
N PHE A 225 -13.59 -13.76 15.51
CA PHE A 225 -12.79 -14.81 14.94
C PHE A 225 -11.88 -15.45 16.00
N ALA A 226 -11.75 -16.77 15.97
CA ALA A 226 -11.03 -17.53 17.01
C ALA A 226 -9.50 -17.29 16.99
N LYS A 227 -8.91 -17.17 15.77
CA LYS A 227 -7.48 -16.89 15.64
C LYS A 227 -7.25 -15.39 15.71
N VAL A 228 -6.30 -14.95 16.54
CA VAL A 228 -5.90 -13.56 16.72
C VAL A 228 -4.43 -13.42 16.37
N SER A 229 -4.09 -12.48 15.48
CA SER A 229 -2.71 -12.17 15.12
C SER A 229 -1.98 -11.50 16.29
N GLU A 230 -0.74 -11.88 16.52
CA GLU A 230 0.14 -11.23 17.50
C GLU A 230 0.39 -9.75 17.11
N TRP A 231 0.56 -9.47 15.81
CA TRP A 231 0.91 -8.14 15.31
C TRP A 231 -0.27 -7.30 14.88
N LEU A 232 -1.30 -7.92 14.31
CA LEU A 232 -2.43 -7.21 13.70
C LEU A 232 -3.73 -7.27 14.54
N GLY A 233 -3.71 -8.05 15.63
CA GLY A 233 -4.90 -8.27 16.46
C GLY A 233 -5.96 -9.11 15.73
N PRO A 234 -7.25 -8.95 16.06
CA PRO A 234 -8.33 -9.72 15.44
C PRO A 234 -8.66 -9.23 14.02
N VAL A 235 -9.28 -10.11 13.23
CA VAL A 235 -10.00 -9.71 12.02
C VAL A 235 -11.10 -8.72 12.42
N LYS A 236 -11.20 -7.60 11.68
CA LYS A 236 -12.20 -6.57 11.95
C LYS A 236 -13.19 -6.51 10.80
N MET A 237 -14.47 -6.52 11.13
CA MET A 237 -15.58 -6.31 10.18
C MET A 237 -16.31 -5.03 10.55
N SER A 238 -16.66 -4.22 9.54
CA SER A 238 -17.40 -2.96 9.74
C SER A 238 -18.42 -2.80 8.62
N VAL A 239 -19.70 -2.73 8.97
CA VAL A 239 -20.74 -2.34 8.01
C VAL A 239 -20.64 -0.84 7.78
N THR A 240 -20.46 -0.43 6.52
CA THR A 240 -20.16 0.96 6.16
C THR A 240 -21.25 1.64 5.35
N VAL A 241 -22.11 0.84 4.71
CA VAL A 241 -23.25 1.33 3.92
C VAL A 241 -24.44 0.41 4.18
N ILE A 242 -25.64 0.97 4.26
CA ILE A 242 -26.92 0.24 4.22
C ILE A 242 -27.89 1.03 3.34
N ASN A 243 -28.61 0.33 2.48
CA ASN A 243 -29.55 0.94 1.56
C ASN A 243 -30.72 -0.01 1.23
N THR A 244 -31.86 0.59 0.84
CA THR A 244 -33.01 -0.12 0.31
C THR A 244 -33.60 0.70 -0.85
N GLU A 245 -34.18 0.03 -1.85
CA GLU A 245 -34.85 0.69 -2.98
C GLU A 245 -36.13 1.43 -2.56
N ASN A 246 -36.66 1.13 -1.38
CA ASN A 246 -37.94 1.66 -0.93
C ASN A 246 -37.82 3.07 -0.31
N THR A 247 -38.63 3.99 -0.81
CA THR A 247 -38.75 5.37 -0.31
C THR A 247 -40.12 5.67 0.32
N ALA A 248 -41.07 4.72 0.26
CA ALA A 248 -42.43 4.91 0.77
C ALA A 248 -42.60 4.25 2.15
N HIS A 249 -43.16 4.98 3.11
CA HIS A 249 -43.31 4.54 4.52
C HIS A 249 -44.31 3.37 4.69
N ASN A 250 -45.19 3.13 3.74
CA ASN A 250 -46.25 2.13 3.81
C ASN A 250 -45.99 0.83 3.00
N ILE A 251 -44.76 0.67 2.51
CA ILE A 251 -44.30 -0.51 1.76
C ILE A 251 -43.25 -1.24 2.55
N ILE A 252 -43.37 -2.55 2.72
CA ILE A 252 -42.32 -3.44 3.20
C ILE A 252 -41.32 -3.66 2.08
N PRO A 253 -40.01 -3.37 2.24
CA PRO A 253 -39.04 -3.55 1.16
C PRO A 253 -38.76 -5.03 0.89
N SER A 254 -38.61 -5.37 -0.41
CA SER A 254 -38.23 -6.70 -0.86
C SER A 254 -36.73 -6.92 -0.93
N SER A 255 -35.93 -5.85 -0.85
CA SER A 255 -34.48 -5.93 -0.87
C SER A 255 -33.85 -4.91 0.09
N CYS A 256 -32.76 -5.31 0.75
CA CYS A 256 -31.92 -4.42 1.53
C CYS A 256 -30.46 -4.80 1.28
N SER A 257 -29.70 -3.86 0.72
CA SER A 257 -28.28 -4.02 0.47
C SER A 257 -27.44 -3.36 1.56
N PHE A 258 -26.29 -3.94 1.85
CA PHE A 258 -25.30 -3.33 2.76
C PHE A 258 -23.88 -3.72 2.36
N VAL A 259 -22.90 -2.90 2.74
CA VAL A 259 -21.48 -3.09 2.43
C VAL A 259 -20.70 -3.33 3.70
N VAL A 260 -19.80 -4.32 3.68
CA VAL A 260 -18.93 -4.66 4.79
C VAL A 260 -17.47 -4.51 4.39
N ASP A 261 -16.73 -3.65 5.10
CA ASP A 261 -15.26 -3.57 5.05
C ASP A 261 -14.69 -4.59 6.03
N ILE A 262 -13.83 -5.50 5.54
CA ILE A 262 -13.23 -6.55 6.34
C ILE A 262 -11.71 -6.42 6.28
N ARG A 263 -11.08 -6.22 7.44
CA ARG A 263 -9.63 -6.16 7.62
C ARG A 263 -9.14 -7.50 8.12
N ILE A 264 -8.57 -8.29 7.19
CA ILE A 264 -8.12 -9.67 7.42
C ILE A 264 -6.67 -9.65 7.91
N THR A 265 -6.34 -10.56 8.79
CA THR A 265 -4.98 -10.71 9.35
C THR A 265 -4.34 -11.99 8.79
N GLU A 266 -3.02 -12.12 8.90
CA GLU A 266 -2.22 -13.21 8.31
C GLU A 266 -2.55 -14.60 8.85
N VAL A 267 -3.30 -14.69 9.95
CA VAL A 267 -3.74 -15.98 10.54
C VAL A 267 -4.97 -16.58 9.85
N TYR A 268 -5.54 -15.85 8.87
CA TYR A 268 -6.65 -16.29 8.03
C TYR A 268 -6.41 -16.00 6.56
N THR A 269 -6.85 -16.89 5.69
CA THR A 269 -7.00 -16.56 4.27
C THR A 269 -8.31 -15.83 4.02
N HIS A 270 -8.42 -15.13 2.89
CA HIS A 270 -9.68 -14.50 2.48
C HIS A 270 -10.78 -15.52 2.28
N GLU A 271 -10.43 -16.69 1.76
CA GLU A 271 -11.33 -17.83 1.52
C GLU A 271 -11.90 -18.37 2.83
N GLU A 272 -11.06 -18.57 3.86
CA GLU A 272 -11.51 -19.02 5.19
C GLU A 272 -12.50 -18.02 5.82
N VAL A 273 -12.18 -16.71 5.75
CA VAL A 273 -13.06 -15.65 6.28
C VAL A 273 -14.38 -15.61 5.54
N LEU A 274 -14.36 -15.66 4.20
CA LEU A 274 -15.56 -15.64 3.37
C LEU A 274 -16.45 -16.86 3.63
N GLU A 275 -15.87 -18.05 3.81
CA GLU A 275 -16.62 -19.27 4.11
C GLU A 275 -17.28 -19.19 5.49
N ILE A 276 -16.57 -18.71 6.51
CA ILE A 276 -17.14 -18.48 7.86
C ILE A 276 -18.34 -17.52 7.75
N ILE A 277 -18.23 -16.44 6.99
CA ILE A 277 -19.31 -15.47 6.80
C ILE A 277 -20.53 -16.15 6.15
N ARG A 278 -20.32 -16.86 5.03
CA ARG A 278 -21.41 -17.53 4.28
C ARG A 278 -22.15 -18.59 5.09
N GLN A 279 -21.49 -19.23 6.05
CA GLN A 279 -22.11 -20.20 6.95
C GLN A 279 -22.99 -19.55 8.04
N ASN A 280 -22.86 -18.25 8.29
CA ASN A 280 -23.48 -17.59 9.41
C ASN A 280 -24.49 -16.49 9.05
N VAL A 281 -24.51 -16.01 7.82
CA VAL A 281 -25.46 -15.00 7.34
C VAL A 281 -26.39 -15.57 6.27
N ALA A 282 -27.60 -15.03 6.23
CA ALA A 282 -28.62 -15.44 5.25
C ALA A 282 -28.58 -14.60 3.97
N SER A 283 -28.00 -13.41 4.01
CA SER A 283 -27.83 -12.53 2.86
C SER A 283 -26.92 -13.15 1.81
N GLN A 284 -27.20 -12.86 0.53
CA GLN A 284 -26.25 -13.14 -0.54
C GLN A 284 -24.99 -12.29 -0.35
N VAL A 285 -23.80 -12.92 -0.38
CA VAL A 285 -22.52 -12.28 -0.10
C VAL A 285 -21.62 -12.38 -1.32
N THR A 286 -21.23 -11.23 -1.86
CA THR A 286 -20.35 -11.13 -3.05
C THR A 286 -19.11 -10.29 -2.73
N PRO A 287 -17.89 -10.86 -2.75
CA PRO A 287 -16.68 -10.08 -2.58
C PRO A 287 -16.39 -9.25 -3.83
N ARG A 288 -16.07 -7.96 -3.66
CA ARG A 288 -15.62 -7.09 -4.75
C ARG A 288 -14.24 -7.50 -5.28
N SER A 289 -13.36 -7.93 -4.38
CA SER A 289 -12.00 -8.38 -4.70
C SER A 289 -11.47 -9.31 -3.61
N MET A 290 -10.63 -10.28 -4.02
CA MET A 290 -9.91 -11.21 -3.15
C MET A 290 -8.38 -10.99 -3.24
N ARG A 291 -7.93 -9.87 -3.85
CA ARG A 291 -6.51 -9.64 -4.22
C ARG A 291 -5.67 -9.09 -3.08
N LEU A 292 -6.21 -8.19 -2.26
CA LEU A 292 -5.48 -7.46 -1.23
C LEU A 292 -5.29 -8.34 0.01
N ARG A 293 -4.29 -9.20 -0.03
CA ARG A 293 -4.04 -10.18 1.02
C ARG A 293 -3.30 -9.57 2.20
N SER A 294 -3.54 -10.12 3.39
CA SER A 294 -2.66 -9.84 4.52
C SER A 294 -1.28 -10.42 4.25
N THR A 295 -0.25 -9.65 4.56
CA THR A 295 1.14 -10.01 4.27
C THR A 295 2.05 -9.76 5.47
N GLY A 296 3.18 -10.45 5.52
CA GLY A 296 4.17 -10.30 6.57
C GLY A 296 5.59 -10.54 6.08
N ILE A 297 6.54 -10.24 6.95
CA ILE A 297 7.96 -10.61 6.81
C ILE A 297 8.42 -11.16 8.15
N ASP A 298 9.24 -12.21 8.10
CA ASP A 298 9.74 -12.86 9.30
C ASP A 298 10.58 -11.88 10.15
N MET A 299 10.42 -11.96 11.46
CA MET A 299 11.21 -11.17 12.42
C MET A 299 12.72 -11.41 12.28
N ASP A 300 13.11 -12.64 11.91
CA ASP A 300 14.52 -13.00 11.72
C ASP A 300 15.07 -12.63 10.33
N HIS A 301 14.24 -12.06 9.45
CA HIS A 301 14.69 -11.64 8.14
C HIS A 301 15.78 -10.55 8.25
N PRO A 302 16.87 -10.61 7.45
CA PRO A 302 18.01 -9.67 7.53
C PRO A 302 17.60 -8.20 7.47
N LEU A 303 16.63 -7.82 6.65
CA LEU A 303 16.11 -6.43 6.57
C LEU A 303 15.48 -5.98 7.90
N VAL A 304 14.72 -6.86 8.57
CA VAL A 304 14.10 -6.55 9.86
C VAL A 304 15.16 -6.42 10.94
N GLN A 305 16.13 -7.35 10.98
CA GLN A 305 17.23 -7.30 11.94
C GLN A 305 18.11 -6.05 11.76
N ALA A 306 18.39 -5.66 10.51
CA ALA A 306 19.11 -4.42 10.21
C ALA A 306 18.37 -3.18 10.72
N GLY A 307 17.05 -3.09 10.50
CA GLY A 307 16.27 -1.98 11.05
C GLY A 307 16.22 -1.96 12.57
N LYS A 308 16.07 -3.11 13.23
CA LYS A 308 16.12 -3.23 14.70
C LYS A 308 17.48 -2.80 15.26
N SER A 309 18.59 -3.14 14.61
CA SER A 309 19.93 -2.73 15.03
C SER A 309 20.13 -1.21 15.00
N LEU A 310 19.34 -0.51 14.17
CA LEU A 310 19.28 0.96 14.10
C LEU A 310 18.25 1.57 15.08
N GLY A 311 17.73 0.78 16.01
CA GLY A 311 16.77 1.23 17.03
C GLY A 311 15.35 1.40 16.53
N LYS A 312 14.99 0.86 15.35
CA LYS A 312 13.62 0.93 14.82
C LYS A 312 12.74 -0.13 15.46
N THR A 313 11.49 0.23 15.74
CA THR A 313 10.49 -0.67 16.34
C THR A 313 9.69 -1.41 15.27
N CYS A 314 9.33 -2.67 15.55
CA CYS A 314 8.44 -3.47 14.70
C CYS A 314 6.98 -3.28 15.14
N TYR A 315 6.06 -3.28 14.18
CA TYR A 315 4.62 -3.21 14.44
C TYR A 315 3.79 -3.82 13.29
N GLY A 316 2.50 -4.02 13.53
CA GLY A 316 1.53 -4.40 12.51
C GLY A 316 0.77 -3.19 11.97
N SER A 317 0.79 -2.98 10.66
CA SER A 317 0.07 -1.87 10.00
C SER A 317 -1.41 -2.20 9.81
N PRO A 318 -2.35 -1.31 10.18
CA PRO A 318 -3.76 -1.50 9.91
C PRO A 318 -4.17 -1.17 8.48
N THR A 319 -3.31 -0.48 7.71
CA THR A 319 -3.56 -0.04 6.33
C THR A 319 -2.88 -0.94 5.33
N SER A 320 -3.50 -1.12 4.16
CA SER A 320 -2.94 -1.88 3.03
C SER A 320 -2.04 -0.97 2.18
N SER A 321 -1.11 -1.56 1.43
CA SER A 321 -0.23 -0.92 0.45
C SER A 321 0.02 -1.88 -0.73
N ASP A 322 0.87 -1.51 -1.68
CA ASP A 322 1.35 -2.39 -2.76
C ASP A 322 1.85 -3.75 -2.24
N LYS A 323 2.30 -3.81 -0.98
CA LYS A 323 2.69 -5.04 -0.29
C LYS A 323 1.59 -6.10 -0.34
N ALA A 324 0.31 -5.72 -0.22
CA ALA A 324 -0.84 -6.64 -0.24
C ALA A 324 -0.99 -7.42 -1.56
N LEU A 325 -0.34 -6.95 -2.62
CA LEU A 325 -0.35 -7.53 -3.97
C LEU A 325 0.92 -8.36 -4.27
N MET A 326 1.90 -8.36 -3.35
CA MET A 326 3.18 -9.06 -3.55
C MET A 326 3.16 -10.47 -2.94
N PRO A 327 3.53 -11.51 -3.71
CA PRO A 327 3.53 -12.89 -3.23
C PRO A 327 4.84 -13.30 -2.51
N PHE A 328 5.65 -12.34 -2.05
CA PHE A 328 6.94 -12.54 -1.41
C PHE A 328 7.08 -11.67 -0.16
N PRO A 329 8.07 -11.96 0.73
CA PRO A 329 8.29 -11.17 1.94
C PRO A 329 8.51 -9.70 1.64
N ALA A 330 7.82 -8.81 2.35
CA ALA A 330 7.95 -7.38 2.17
C ALA A 330 7.89 -6.65 3.52
N LEU A 331 8.77 -5.68 3.68
CA LEU A 331 8.84 -4.77 4.82
C LEU A 331 8.30 -3.40 4.40
N LYS A 332 7.27 -2.91 5.07
CA LYS A 332 6.78 -1.54 4.88
C LYS A 332 7.53 -0.60 5.82
N CYS A 333 8.24 0.38 5.26
CA CYS A 333 9.09 1.29 6.02
C CYS A 333 9.38 2.53 5.19
N GLY A 334 9.28 3.73 5.77
CA GLY A 334 9.68 4.97 5.11
C GLY A 334 9.56 6.21 5.98
N PRO A 335 10.14 7.33 5.54
CA PRO A 335 9.99 8.62 6.21
C PRO A 335 8.56 9.13 6.13
N GLY A 336 8.24 10.11 6.96
CA GLY A 336 6.88 10.65 7.04
C GLY A 336 6.00 9.91 8.04
N ASP A 337 4.80 10.44 8.26
CA ASP A 337 3.83 9.94 9.23
C ASP A 337 2.50 9.68 8.54
N SER A 338 1.96 8.46 8.65
CA SER A 338 0.68 8.08 8.04
C SER A 338 -0.52 8.91 8.54
N ALA A 339 -0.40 9.57 9.69
CA ALA A 339 -1.42 10.49 10.19
C ALA A 339 -1.58 11.75 9.32
N ARG A 340 -0.62 12.04 8.45
CA ARG A 340 -0.65 13.17 7.51
C ARG A 340 -1.19 12.78 6.12
N SER A 341 -1.33 11.49 5.84
CA SER A 341 -1.87 10.99 4.57
C SER A 341 -3.32 11.41 4.40
N HIS A 342 -3.70 11.83 3.18
CA HIS A 342 -5.05 12.23 2.80
C HIS A 342 -5.63 13.43 3.59
N THR A 343 -4.79 14.17 4.31
CA THR A 343 -5.19 15.36 5.07
C THR A 343 -5.05 16.65 4.25
N ALA A 344 -5.73 17.70 4.66
CA ALA A 344 -5.54 19.04 4.06
C ALA A 344 -4.15 19.59 4.41
N ASN A 345 -3.53 20.28 3.43
CA ASN A 345 -2.17 20.83 3.56
C ASN A 345 -1.14 19.77 3.97
N GLU A 346 -1.22 18.61 3.33
CA GLU A 346 -0.26 17.54 3.49
C GLU A 346 1.17 18.06 3.39
N PHE A 347 2.06 17.53 4.22
CA PHE A 347 3.47 17.93 4.24
C PHE A 347 4.37 16.80 4.76
N ILE A 348 5.65 16.90 4.40
CA ILE A 348 6.73 16.12 5.01
C ILE A 348 7.77 17.08 5.58
N TYR A 349 8.41 16.74 6.71
CA TYR A 349 9.57 17.49 7.15
C TYR A 349 10.79 17.18 6.28
N LEU A 350 11.53 18.21 5.90
CA LEU A 350 12.76 18.05 5.10
C LEU A 350 13.77 17.13 5.80
N ASN A 351 13.84 17.19 7.11
CA ASN A 351 14.72 16.31 7.89
C ASN A 351 14.28 14.84 7.83
N GLU A 352 12.98 14.54 7.73
CA GLU A 352 12.49 13.16 7.57
C GLU A 352 13.01 12.52 6.29
N ILE A 353 13.06 13.29 5.17
CA ILE A 353 13.63 12.81 3.90
C ILE A 353 15.13 12.47 4.08
N LYS A 354 15.89 13.34 4.77
CA LYS A 354 17.30 13.12 5.05
C LYS A 354 17.50 11.86 5.89
N GLU A 355 16.78 11.75 7.00
CA GLU A 355 16.80 10.59 7.89
C GLU A 355 16.34 9.30 7.20
N GLY A 356 15.37 9.41 6.27
CA GLY A 356 14.91 8.31 5.43
C GLY A 356 16.03 7.77 4.55
N ILE A 357 16.71 8.64 3.80
CA ILE A 357 17.86 8.25 2.96
C ILE A 357 18.96 7.60 3.79
N GLU A 358 19.36 8.24 4.88
CA GLU A 358 20.40 7.71 5.77
C GLU A 358 20.00 6.38 6.41
N GLY A 359 18.73 6.25 6.81
CA GLY A 359 18.17 5.04 7.40
C GLY A 359 18.17 3.87 6.41
N TYR A 360 17.69 4.08 5.21
CA TYR A 360 17.69 3.04 4.17
C TYR A 360 19.12 2.64 3.77
N VAL A 361 20.01 3.61 3.59
CA VAL A 361 21.43 3.31 3.28
C VAL A 361 22.04 2.45 4.37
N LYS A 362 21.93 2.85 5.66
CA LYS A 362 22.46 2.10 6.78
C LYS A 362 21.85 0.71 6.95
N MET A 363 20.55 0.56 6.67
CA MET A 363 19.89 -0.77 6.69
C MET A 363 20.46 -1.66 5.58
N LEU A 364 20.52 -1.16 4.35
CA LEU A 364 20.99 -1.94 3.23
C LEU A 364 22.49 -2.27 3.33
N GLU A 365 23.34 -1.37 3.82
CA GLU A 365 24.80 -1.64 4.03
C GLU A 365 25.04 -2.82 4.98
N GLN A 366 24.10 -3.17 5.86
CA GLN A 366 24.20 -4.35 6.73
C GLN A 366 23.78 -5.64 6.04
N VAL A 367 23.01 -5.56 4.94
CA VAL A 367 22.38 -6.71 4.30
C VAL A 367 23.08 -7.09 3.01
N ILE A 368 23.45 -6.10 2.17
CA ILE A 368 23.90 -6.26 0.78
C ILE A 368 25.42 -6.21 0.60
#